data_779a96cb30aa73ee6a2d376665e4c9b4
#
_entry.id   779a96cb30aa73ee6a2d376665e4c9b4
#
_cell.length_a   1.000
_cell.length_b   1.000
_cell.length_c   1.000
_cell.angle_alpha   90.00
_cell.angle_beta   90.00
_cell.angle_gamma   90.00
#
_symmetry.space_group_name_H-M   'P 1'
#
loop_
_entity.id
_entity.type
_entity.pdbx_description
1 polymer ?
#
loop_
_entity_poly.entity_id
_entity_poly.type
_entity_poly.pdbx_seq_one_letter_code
_entity_poly.pdbx_strand_id
1 'polypeptide(L)'
;RNLWVYQDESNNVIIKKEGSEGAKDKAPVMLQGHIDMVCDKLAGVEHDFEKDGLDLIVKDGVLYANGTTLGADNGVAVALMMTVLDDKELEHPPVECVFTTSEEIGLNGAQALDKSQITARTMINMDSEEEGVATVSCAGGLRVQLTRKIERVQAEGTLVQIKAEGLLG
;
A
#
# COMPACT_ATOMS: atom_id res chain seq x y z
N ARG A 1 -1.19 2.95 -23.42
CA ARG A 1 -0.17 1.87 -23.39
C ARG A 1 -0.65 0.57 -24.05
N ASN A 2 -1.97 0.42 -24.29
CA ASN A 2 -2.59 -0.79 -24.87
C ASN A 2 -2.27 -2.09 -24.10
N LEU A 3 -2.12 -2.01 -22.79
CA LEU A 3 -1.95 -3.16 -21.93
C LEU A 3 -3.32 -3.70 -21.49
N TRP A 4 -3.38 -5.00 -21.18
CA TRP A 4 -4.58 -5.57 -20.57
C TRP A 4 -4.71 -5.07 -19.14
N VAL A 5 -5.92 -4.62 -18.78
CA VAL A 5 -6.23 -4.05 -17.46
C VAL A 5 -7.53 -4.65 -16.95
N TYR A 6 -7.55 -5.01 -15.69
CA TYR A 6 -8.74 -5.44 -14.95
C TYR A 6 -8.85 -4.65 -13.65
N GLN A 7 -10.04 -4.23 -13.31
CA GLN A 7 -10.37 -3.60 -12.03
C GLN A 7 -11.50 -4.38 -11.39
N ASP A 8 -11.34 -4.75 -10.13
CA ASP A 8 -12.36 -5.44 -9.35
C ASP A 8 -13.31 -4.47 -8.61
N GLU A 9 -14.31 -5.03 -7.92
CA GLU A 9 -15.30 -4.23 -7.17
C GLU A 9 -14.71 -3.46 -5.98
N SER A 10 -13.56 -3.87 -5.49
CA SER A 10 -12.81 -3.21 -4.41
C SER A 10 -11.83 -2.15 -4.94
N ASN A 11 -11.88 -1.87 -6.24
CA ASN A 11 -10.98 -0.96 -6.95
C ASN A 11 -9.50 -1.42 -6.98
N ASN A 12 -9.21 -2.69 -6.69
CA ASN A 12 -7.90 -3.23 -7.02
C ASN A 12 -7.71 -3.25 -8.53
N VAL A 13 -6.51 -3.00 -9.00
CA VAL A 13 -6.19 -2.98 -10.43
C VAL A 13 -5.11 -4.00 -10.75
N ILE A 14 -5.33 -4.80 -11.78
CA ILE A 14 -4.34 -5.73 -12.32
C ILE A 14 -3.99 -5.29 -13.73
N ILE A 15 -2.70 -5.09 -14.01
CA ILE A 15 -2.20 -4.76 -15.34
C ILE A 15 -1.22 -5.85 -15.76
N LYS A 16 -1.45 -6.44 -16.95
CA LYS A 16 -0.59 -7.48 -17.50
C LYS A 16 0.24 -6.96 -18.65
N LYS A 17 1.52 -7.33 -18.63
CA LYS A 17 2.48 -7.09 -19.72
C LYS A 17 3.08 -8.41 -20.16
N GLU A 18 3.05 -8.69 -21.45
CA GLU A 18 3.70 -9.86 -22.01
C GLU A 18 5.22 -9.81 -21.80
N GLY A 19 5.86 -10.96 -21.71
CA GLY A 19 7.31 -11.03 -21.60
C GLY A 19 8.02 -10.43 -22.81
N SER A 20 9.21 -9.90 -22.61
CA SER A 20 10.09 -9.44 -23.68
C SER A 20 10.45 -10.57 -24.65
N GLU A 21 10.95 -10.23 -25.84
CA GLU A 21 11.38 -11.22 -26.82
C GLU A 21 12.44 -12.14 -26.21
N GLY A 22 12.23 -13.46 -26.30
CA GLY A 22 13.07 -14.48 -25.64
C GLY A 22 12.69 -14.82 -24.20
N ALA A 23 11.72 -14.12 -23.60
CA ALA A 23 11.24 -14.41 -22.24
C ALA A 23 9.71 -14.62 -22.16
N LYS A 24 9.01 -14.60 -23.27
CA LYS A 24 7.53 -14.73 -23.35
C LYS A 24 7.00 -16.04 -22.77
N ASP A 25 7.75 -17.12 -22.91
CA ASP A 25 7.36 -18.46 -22.45
C ASP A 25 7.80 -18.75 -20.99
N LYS A 26 8.45 -17.79 -20.34
CA LYS A 26 8.82 -17.93 -18.93
C LYS A 26 7.59 -17.80 -18.02
N ALA A 27 7.68 -18.39 -16.84
CA ALA A 27 6.64 -18.26 -15.83
C ALA A 27 6.41 -16.78 -15.47
N PRO A 28 5.15 -16.33 -15.37
CA PRO A 28 4.84 -14.95 -15.02
C PRO A 28 5.26 -14.64 -13.59
N VAL A 29 5.62 -13.37 -13.37
CA VAL A 29 5.96 -12.81 -12.05
C VAL A 29 4.95 -11.73 -11.72
N MET A 30 4.44 -11.75 -10.49
CA MET A 30 3.59 -10.71 -9.95
C MET A 30 4.42 -9.69 -9.19
N LEU A 31 4.21 -8.41 -9.48
CA LEU A 31 4.66 -7.27 -8.68
C LEU A 31 3.45 -6.72 -7.95
N GLN A 32 3.56 -6.47 -6.66
CA GLN A 32 2.42 -6.00 -5.87
C GLN A 32 2.82 -4.84 -4.96
N GLY A 33 1.94 -3.85 -4.86
CA GLY A 33 2.00 -2.74 -3.94
C GLY A 33 0.63 -2.10 -3.77
N HIS A 34 0.44 -1.30 -2.73
CA HIS A 34 -0.84 -0.62 -2.49
C HIS A 34 -0.84 0.82 -3.02
N ILE A 35 -2.03 1.36 -3.30
CA ILE A 35 -2.24 2.69 -3.88
C ILE A 35 -2.87 3.69 -2.91
N ASP A 36 -3.30 3.26 -1.76
CA ASP A 36 -3.76 4.13 -0.68
C ASP A 36 -2.57 4.58 0.18
N MET A 37 -2.81 5.57 1.01
CA MET A 37 -1.83 6.13 1.94
C MET A 37 -2.52 6.57 3.23
N VAL A 38 -1.77 6.66 4.32
CA VAL A 38 -2.22 7.34 5.53
C VAL A 38 -2.39 8.83 5.24
N CYS A 39 -3.58 9.36 5.45
CA CYS A 39 -3.90 10.77 5.27
C CYS A 39 -3.74 11.51 6.60
N ASP A 40 -2.53 11.99 6.90
CA ASP A 40 -2.23 12.74 8.11
C ASP A 40 -1.50 14.06 7.81
N LYS A 41 -1.60 15.03 8.72
CA LYS A 41 -1.01 16.36 8.59
C LYS A 41 -0.54 16.93 9.92
N LEU A 42 0.43 17.81 9.88
CA LEU A 42 0.91 18.51 11.05
C LEU A 42 -0.16 19.42 11.65
N ALA A 43 -0.10 19.61 12.97
CA ALA A 43 -1.01 20.52 13.66
C ALA A 43 -0.89 21.95 13.11
N GLY A 44 -2.03 22.54 12.76
CA GLY A 44 -2.10 23.91 12.21
C GLY A 44 -1.95 23.97 10.67
N VAL A 45 -1.76 22.85 9.99
CA VAL A 45 -1.77 22.81 8.51
C VAL A 45 -3.20 22.70 8.02
N GLU A 46 -3.61 23.62 7.15
CA GLU A 46 -4.88 23.56 6.43
C GLU A 46 -4.69 22.72 5.16
N HIS A 47 -5.31 21.56 5.09
CA HIS A 47 -5.26 20.65 3.95
C HIS A 47 -6.48 19.72 3.97
N ASP A 48 -7.10 19.53 2.82
CA ASP A 48 -8.24 18.62 2.61
C ASP A 48 -7.80 17.52 1.62
N PHE A 49 -7.50 16.34 2.12
CA PHE A 49 -7.02 15.20 1.29
C PHE A 49 -8.02 14.74 0.23
N GLU A 50 -9.28 15.15 0.29
CA GLU A 50 -10.27 14.84 -0.75
C GLU A 50 -10.25 15.86 -1.90
N LYS A 51 -9.63 17.02 -1.72
CA LYS A 51 -9.69 18.14 -2.68
C LYS A 51 -8.32 18.67 -3.07
N ASP A 52 -7.38 18.68 -2.13
CA ASP A 52 -6.10 19.34 -2.31
C ASP A 52 -5.04 18.31 -2.74
N GLY A 53 -4.24 18.68 -3.73
CA GLY A 53 -3.03 17.92 -4.07
C GLY A 53 -1.93 18.16 -3.04
N LEU A 54 -1.00 17.21 -2.91
CA LEU A 54 0.14 17.35 -2.02
C LEU A 54 1.09 18.47 -2.50
N ASP A 55 1.55 19.31 -1.58
CA ASP A 55 2.60 20.30 -1.84
C ASP A 55 3.97 19.62 -1.73
N LEU A 56 4.53 19.24 -2.88
CA LEU A 56 5.76 18.47 -2.98
C LEU A 56 6.98 19.36 -2.97
N ILE A 57 7.93 19.06 -2.09
CA ILE A 57 9.21 19.75 -1.99
C ILE A 57 10.38 18.78 -2.12
N VAL A 58 11.43 19.18 -2.81
CA VAL A 58 12.70 18.45 -2.90
C VAL A 58 13.77 19.20 -2.13
N LYS A 59 14.35 18.55 -1.14
CA LYS A 59 15.43 19.11 -0.33
C LYS A 59 16.52 18.06 -0.14
N ASP A 60 17.75 18.44 -0.42
CA ASP A 60 18.93 17.58 -0.27
C ASP A 60 18.80 16.21 -1.00
N GLY A 61 18.11 16.22 -2.17
CA GLY A 61 17.87 15.00 -2.96
C GLY A 61 16.73 14.13 -2.45
N VAL A 62 16.03 14.54 -1.41
CA VAL A 62 14.88 13.82 -0.83
C VAL A 62 13.57 14.54 -1.14
N LEU A 63 12.56 13.79 -1.52
CA LEU A 63 11.20 14.28 -1.77
C LEU A 63 10.36 14.24 -0.49
N TYR A 64 9.70 15.35 -0.19
CA TYR A 64 8.80 15.53 0.96
C TYR A 64 7.44 16.05 0.50
N ALA A 65 6.41 15.88 1.33
CA ALA A 65 5.21 16.68 1.30
C ALA A 65 5.27 17.75 2.40
N ASN A 66 4.87 18.97 2.08
CA ASN A 66 4.93 20.13 2.97
C ASN A 66 3.79 20.07 4.00
N GLY A 67 4.09 19.57 5.17
CA GLY A 67 3.16 19.52 6.30
C GLY A 67 2.12 18.39 6.28
N THR A 68 2.21 17.48 5.30
CA THR A 68 1.36 16.29 5.21
C THR A 68 2.19 15.02 5.07
N THR A 69 1.55 13.87 5.19
CA THR A 69 2.10 12.59 4.71
C THR A 69 2.37 12.67 3.20
N LEU A 70 3.40 11.95 2.73
CA LEU A 70 3.80 11.95 1.31
C LEU A 70 3.14 10.80 0.52
N GLY A 71 2.88 9.65 1.16
CA GLY A 71 2.43 8.43 0.50
C GLY A 71 3.54 7.71 -0.29
N ALA A 72 4.81 7.90 0.10
CA ALA A 72 5.92 7.13 -0.47
C ALA A 72 5.76 5.63 -0.17
N ASP A 73 5.19 5.31 0.95
CA ASP A 73 4.55 4.06 1.31
C ASP A 73 3.09 4.12 0.83
N ASN A 74 2.68 3.41 -0.25
CA ASN A 74 3.56 2.58 -1.10
C ASN A 74 3.67 3.16 -2.53
N GLY A 75 3.69 4.49 -2.66
CA GLY A 75 3.84 5.21 -3.94
C GLY A 75 5.14 4.84 -4.69
N VAL A 76 6.18 4.43 -3.96
CA VAL A 76 7.43 3.96 -4.58
C VAL A 76 7.19 2.68 -5.36
N ALA A 77 6.48 1.70 -4.80
CA ALA A 77 6.10 0.48 -5.50
C ALA A 77 5.26 0.78 -6.74
N VAL A 78 4.29 1.69 -6.62
CA VAL A 78 3.47 2.14 -7.76
C VAL A 78 4.35 2.70 -8.88
N ALA A 79 5.30 3.58 -8.54
CA ALA A 79 6.21 4.18 -9.51
C ALA A 79 7.11 3.12 -10.20
N LEU A 80 7.64 2.17 -9.43
CA LEU A 80 8.44 1.07 -9.97
C LEU A 80 7.63 0.16 -10.90
N MET A 81 6.43 -0.25 -10.50
CA MET A 81 5.53 -1.03 -11.36
C MET A 81 5.19 -0.29 -12.64
N MET A 82 4.88 1.00 -12.56
CA MET A 82 4.60 1.83 -13.72
C MET A 82 5.81 1.96 -14.65
N THR A 83 7.02 2.02 -14.09
CA THR A 83 8.27 2.03 -14.86
C THR A 83 8.45 0.71 -15.63
N VAL A 84 8.27 -0.43 -14.96
CA VAL A 84 8.34 -1.75 -15.62
C VAL A 84 7.31 -1.87 -16.73
N LEU A 85 6.08 -1.35 -16.52
CA LEU A 85 5.01 -1.38 -17.53
C LEU A 85 5.33 -0.49 -18.74
N ASP A 86 6.02 0.63 -18.55
CA ASP A 86 6.36 1.58 -19.62
C ASP A 86 7.63 1.23 -20.39
N ASP A 87 8.58 0.62 -19.71
CA ASP A 87 9.89 0.33 -20.30
C ASP A 87 9.76 -0.68 -21.45
N LYS A 88 10.39 -0.37 -22.58
CA LYS A 88 10.37 -1.19 -23.79
C LYS A 88 11.66 -1.97 -24.01
N GLU A 89 12.71 -1.64 -23.28
CA GLU A 89 14.05 -2.21 -23.45
C GLU A 89 14.38 -3.21 -22.35
N LEU A 90 13.69 -3.13 -21.21
CA LEU A 90 13.88 -4.03 -20.09
C LEU A 90 13.54 -5.47 -20.48
N GLU A 91 14.46 -6.39 -20.31
CA GLU A 91 14.19 -7.82 -20.44
C GLU A 91 13.45 -8.35 -19.20
N HIS A 92 12.27 -8.92 -19.42
CA HIS A 92 11.43 -9.41 -18.32
C HIS A 92 10.55 -10.60 -18.78
N PRO A 93 10.20 -11.52 -17.86
CA PRO A 93 9.15 -12.51 -18.11
C PRO A 93 7.78 -11.82 -18.23
N PRO A 94 6.69 -12.51 -18.53
CA PRO A 94 5.36 -11.95 -18.36
C PRO A 94 5.19 -11.39 -16.96
N VAL A 95 4.63 -10.17 -16.84
CA VAL A 95 4.49 -9.45 -15.57
C VAL A 95 3.01 -9.17 -15.30
N GLU A 96 2.59 -9.43 -14.08
CA GLU A 96 1.28 -9.07 -13.54
C GLU A 96 1.49 -8.02 -12.44
N CYS A 97 1.23 -6.75 -12.73
CA CYS A 97 1.28 -5.67 -11.73
C CYS A 97 -0.06 -5.59 -11.01
N VAL A 98 -0.07 -5.82 -9.71
CA VAL A 98 -1.25 -5.83 -8.86
C VAL A 98 -1.20 -4.65 -7.90
N PHE A 99 -2.11 -3.71 -8.10
CA PHE A 99 -2.29 -2.51 -7.29
C PHE A 99 -3.46 -2.74 -6.34
N THR A 100 -3.19 -2.82 -5.06
CA THR A 100 -4.23 -3.05 -4.03
C THR A 100 -4.67 -1.75 -3.38
N THR A 101 -5.87 -1.77 -2.82
CA THR A 101 -6.48 -0.65 -2.09
C THR A 101 -6.61 -0.98 -0.61
N SER A 102 -6.82 0.05 0.22
CA SER A 102 -7.19 -0.11 1.64
C SER A 102 -6.23 -1.01 2.43
N GLU A 103 -4.93 -0.90 2.14
CA GLU A 103 -3.88 -1.58 2.88
C GLU A 103 -3.83 -1.04 4.31
N GLU A 104 -3.71 0.29 4.44
CA GLU A 104 -3.50 1.05 5.67
C GLU A 104 -4.62 0.88 6.72
N ILE A 105 -5.77 0.41 6.31
CA ILE A 105 -6.92 0.17 7.18
C ILE A 105 -7.19 -1.33 7.43
N GLY A 106 -6.22 -2.19 7.11
CA GLY A 106 -6.24 -3.62 7.44
C GLY A 106 -6.26 -4.57 6.25
N LEU A 107 -5.56 -4.26 5.17
CA LEU A 107 -5.38 -5.12 3.98
C LEU A 107 -6.71 -5.49 3.28
N ASN A 108 -7.73 -4.62 3.39
CA ASN A 108 -9.09 -4.96 2.93
C ASN A 108 -9.13 -5.22 1.42
N GLY A 109 -8.43 -4.41 0.62
CA GLY A 109 -8.35 -4.62 -0.82
C GLY A 109 -7.67 -5.94 -1.17
N ALA A 110 -6.54 -6.25 -0.56
CA ALA A 110 -5.83 -7.51 -0.81
C ALA A 110 -6.66 -8.74 -0.40
N GLN A 111 -7.46 -8.64 0.67
CA GLN A 111 -8.38 -9.71 1.09
C GLN A 111 -9.52 -9.91 0.10
N ALA A 112 -10.03 -8.82 -0.48
CA ALA A 112 -11.14 -8.82 -1.43
C ALA A 112 -10.70 -9.08 -2.89
N LEU A 113 -9.39 -9.10 -3.16
CA LEU A 113 -8.83 -9.21 -4.50
C LEU A 113 -9.38 -10.41 -5.28
N ASP A 114 -9.88 -10.16 -6.49
CA ASP A 114 -10.27 -11.23 -7.42
C ASP A 114 -9.04 -11.95 -7.98
N LYS A 115 -8.69 -13.05 -7.34
CA LYS A 115 -7.53 -13.87 -7.69
C LYS A 115 -7.71 -14.68 -8.98
N SER A 116 -8.92 -14.72 -9.57
CA SER A 116 -9.19 -15.47 -10.81
C SER A 116 -8.39 -14.93 -12.00
N GLN A 117 -7.99 -13.68 -11.93
CA GLN A 117 -7.23 -13.01 -12.96
C GLN A 117 -5.71 -13.18 -12.81
N ILE A 118 -5.22 -13.77 -11.72
CA ILE A 118 -3.79 -13.93 -11.44
C ILE A 118 -3.33 -15.33 -11.84
N THR A 119 -2.29 -15.38 -12.64
CA THR A 119 -1.66 -16.65 -13.09
C THR A 119 -0.27 -16.84 -12.52
N ALA A 120 0.38 -15.78 -12.10
CA ALA A 120 1.70 -15.81 -11.49
C ALA A 120 1.72 -16.66 -10.21
N ARG A 121 2.83 -17.37 -9.99
CA ARG A 121 3.09 -18.17 -8.78
C ARG A 121 4.24 -17.63 -7.95
N THR A 122 4.96 -16.67 -8.51
CA THR A 122 6.01 -15.93 -7.82
C THR A 122 5.53 -14.49 -7.65
N MET A 123 5.53 -14.00 -6.42
CA MET A 123 5.18 -12.63 -6.10
C MET A 123 6.39 -11.91 -5.51
N ILE A 124 6.58 -10.68 -5.95
CA ILE A 124 7.46 -9.70 -5.34
C ILE A 124 6.55 -8.60 -4.78
N ASN A 125 6.36 -8.63 -3.47
CA ASN A 125 5.74 -7.53 -2.75
C ASN A 125 6.80 -6.43 -2.56
N MET A 126 6.46 -5.19 -2.88
CA MET A 126 7.38 -4.06 -2.83
C MET A 126 7.04 -3.10 -1.69
N ASP A 127 6.45 -3.65 -0.64
CA ASP A 127 6.00 -2.95 0.55
C ASP A 127 6.94 -3.29 1.72
N SER A 128 8.23 -2.95 1.54
CA SER A 128 9.28 -3.18 2.51
C SER A 128 10.13 -1.92 2.64
N GLU A 129 10.41 -1.50 3.85
CA GLU A 129 11.08 -0.23 4.15
C GLU A 129 12.62 -0.33 4.13
N GLU A 130 13.17 -1.53 4.21
CA GLU A 130 14.60 -1.74 4.39
C GLU A 130 15.32 -1.93 3.06
N GLU A 131 16.13 -0.94 2.66
CA GLU A 131 16.84 -0.95 1.39
C GLU A 131 17.83 -2.13 1.31
N GLY A 132 17.77 -2.86 0.20
CA GLY A 132 18.68 -3.97 -0.08
C GLY A 132 18.33 -5.26 0.68
N VAL A 133 17.24 -5.29 1.43
CA VAL A 133 16.79 -6.48 2.18
C VAL A 133 15.59 -7.12 1.49
N ALA A 134 15.70 -8.41 1.18
CA ALA A 134 14.59 -9.22 0.69
C ALA A 134 14.05 -10.09 1.83
N THR A 135 12.84 -9.79 2.30
CA THR A 135 12.17 -10.52 3.38
C THR A 135 11.35 -11.67 2.79
N VAL A 136 11.50 -12.87 3.31
CA VAL A 136 10.80 -14.07 2.82
C VAL A 136 9.60 -14.48 3.68
N SER A 137 9.37 -13.75 4.76
CA SER A 137 8.22 -13.96 5.68
C SER A 137 7.92 -12.68 6.44
N CYS A 138 6.70 -12.58 6.96
CA CYS A 138 6.30 -11.51 7.87
C CYS A 138 5.63 -12.07 9.12
N ALA A 139 5.57 -11.27 10.18
CA ALA A 139 4.80 -11.59 11.37
C ALA A 139 3.31 -11.59 11.06
N GLY A 140 2.59 -12.54 11.61
CA GLY A 140 1.13 -12.54 11.57
C GLY A 140 0.55 -11.53 12.57
N GLY A 141 -0.61 -10.98 12.26
CA GLY A 141 -1.38 -10.10 13.15
C GLY A 141 -2.78 -10.62 13.41
N LEU A 142 -3.32 -10.32 14.56
CA LEU A 142 -4.72 -10.60 14.91
C LEU A 142 -5.33 -9.36 15.58
N ARG A 143 -6.41 -8.85 14.98
CA ARG A 143 -7.23 -7.81 15.63
C ARG A 143 -8.36 -8.48 16.40
N VAL A 144 -8.43 -8.25 17.70
CA VAL A 144 -9.51 -8.75 18.56
C VAL A 144 -10.32 -7.58 19.09
N GLN A 145 -11.63 -7.62 18.88
CA GLN A 145 -12.57 -6.66 19.46
C GLN A 145 -13.37 -7.33 20.56
N LEU A 146 -13.21 -6.85 21.79
CA LEU A 146 -13.98 -7.30 22.93
C LEU A 146 -15.07 -6.26 23.24
N THR A 147 -16.33 -6.69 23.20
CA THR A 147 -17.47 -5.84 23.50
C THR A 147 -18.24 -6.38 24.68
N ARG A 148 -18.48 -5.53 25.66
CA ARG A 148 -19.31 -5.84 26.84
C ARG A 148 -20.37 -4.77 27.05
N LYS A 149 -21.59 -5.18 27.28
CA LYS A 149 -22.63 -4.25 27.81
C LYS A 149 -22.24 -3.85 29.23
N ILE A 150 -22.23 -2.55 29.47
CA ILE A 150 -21.99 -1.98 30.80
C ILE A 150 -23.24 -1.19 31.24
N GLU A 151 -23.57 -1.27 32.51
CA GLU A 151 -24.50 -0.35 33.14
C GLU A 151 -23.73 0.85 33.65
N ARG A 152 -24.17 2.04 33.28
CA ARG A 152 -23.56 3.27 33.77
C ARG A 152 -24.24 3.63 35.09
N VAL A 153 -23.42 3.81 36.10
CA VAL A 153 -23.86 4.30 37.42
C VAL A 153 -23.26 5.69 37.67
N GLN A 154 -23.96 6.48 38.46
CA GLN A 154 -23.40 7.75 38.90
C GLN A 154 -22.27 7.43 39.90
N ALA A 155 -21.08 7.91 39.63
CA ALA A 155 -19.92 7.71 40.47
C ALA A 155 -19.58 9.03 41.20
N GLU A 156 -19.28 8.94 42.49
CA GLU A 156 -18.69 10.04 43.25
C GLU A 156 -17.17 9.87 43.27
N GLY A 157 -16.44 10.96 43.10
CA GLY A 157 -14.98 10.93 43.11
C GLY A 157 -14.34 11.81 42.06
N THR A 158 -13.02 11.67 41.90
CA THR A 158 -12.24 12.39 40.91
C THR A 158 -12.04 11.52 39.68
N LEU A 159 -12.38 12.06 38.48
CA LEU A 159 -12.09 11.40 37.21
C LEU A 159 -10.58 11.47 36.94
N VAL A 160 -9.96 10.32 36.72
CA VAL A 160 -8.54 10.22 36.37
C VAL A 160 -8.44 9.57 35.00
N GLN A 161 -7.70 10.21 34.10
CA GLN A 161 -7.31 9.63 32.80
C GLN A 161 -5.89 9.08 32.91
N ILE A 162 -5.73 7.81 32.59
CA ILE A 162 -4.41 7.18 32.44
C ILE A 162 -4.13 7.06 30.94
N LYS A 163 -3.02 7.66 30.49
CA LYS A 163 -2.55 7.60 29.11
C LYS A 163 -1.22 6.86 29.06
N ALA A 164 -1.15 5.81 28.25
CA ALA A 164 0.10 5.11 27.94
C ALA A 164 0.52 5.49 26.53
N GLU A 165 1.73 6.01 26.40
CA GLU A 165 2.29 6.47 25.12
C GLU A 165 3.70 5.91 24.92
N GLY A 166 4.15 5.89 23.65
CA GLY A 166 5.50 5.45 23.30
C GLY A 166 5.68 3.92 23.37
N LEU A 167 4.60 3.15 23.30
CA LEU A 167 4.68 1.71 23.15
C LEU A 167 5.04 1.42 21.68
N LEU A 168 6.25 0.91 21.49
CA LEU A 168 6.73 0.43 20.19
C LEU A 168 6.41 -1.05 20.06
N GLY A 169 5.79 -1.44 18.95
CA GLY A 169 5.50 -2.81 18.59
C GLY A 169 6.64 -3.44 17.81
#